data_f89ba4faaaafe6df4c1fafcb22d313c0
#
_entry.id   f89ba4faaaafe6df4c1fafcb22d313c0
#
_cell.length_a   1.000
_cell.length_b   1.000
_cell.length_c   1.000
_cell.angle_alpha   90.00
_cell.angle_beta   90.00
_cell.angle_gamma   90.00
#
_symmetry.space_group_name_H-M   'P 1'
#
loop_
_entity.id
_entity.type
_entity.pdbx_description
1 polymer ?
#
loop_
_entity_poly.entity_id
_entity_poly.type
_entity_poly.pdbx_seq_one_letter_code
_entity_poly.pdbx_strand_id
1 'polypeptide(L)'
;WSKAQIQGSSIDKEVSFVYRGNGEGAIGGLVGWNVQGTITGCYSLMTITAFTAVNAGGLVGGNEGPVTASFAAGEIVAKASGNIGGLVKNGGTLTGCYSTSVLSGTASVTICGISTGSVTANECYFMSDGVSNPGGNLPTSTKVSDAAALIDKIASMNQAIAGSGYKYVENTGTDSARVPLLIQPDE
;
A
#
# COMPACT_ATOMS: atom_id res chain seq x y z
N TRP A 1 24.94 -3.64 7.65
CA TRP A 1 23.59 -3.92 7.12
C TRP A 1 23.58 -3.61 5.63
N SER A 2 23.36 -4.60 4.78
CA SER A 2 23.21 -4.36 3.34
C SER A 2 21.79 -3.84 3.08
N LYS A 3 21.65 -2.77 2.32
CA LYS A 3 20.36 -2.28 1.84
C LYS A 3 19.77 -3.32 0.89
N ALA A 4 18.66 -3.92 1.26
CA ALA A 4 17.96 -4.85 0.38
C ALA A 4 17.17 -4.06 -0.69
N GLN A 5 17.15 -4.59 -1.91
CA GLN A 5 16.27 -4.14 -2.98
C GLN A 5 15.24 -5.24 -3.26
N ILE A 6 13.97 -4.88 -3.28
CA ILE A 6 12.86 -5.75 -3.67
C ILE A 6 12.21 -5.14 -4.90
N GLN A 7 12.24 -5.88 -6.00
CA GLN A 7 11.74 -5.42 -7.30
C GLN A 7 10.89 -6.49 -7.94
N GLY A 8 9.75 -6.10 -8.51
CA GLY A 8 8.87 -6.98 -9.28
C GLY A 8 8.27 -8.13 -8.47
N SER A 9 8.23 -8.04 -7.14
CA SER A 9 7.68 -9.08 -6.29
C SER A 9 6.21 -8.85 -6.01
N SER A 10 5.43 -9.92 -6.03
CA SER A 10 4.00 -9.84 -5.82
C SER A 10 3.44 -11.05 -5.06
N ILE A 11 2.28 -10.84 -4.45
CA ILE A 11 1.42 -11.92 -3.96
C ILE A 11 0.12 -11.85 -4.75
N ASP A 12 0.00 -12.76 -5.73
CA ASP A 12 -1.07 -12.78 -6.73
C ASP A 12 -2.36 -13.47 -6.29
N LYS A 13 -2.32 -14.15 -5.16
CA LYS A 13 -3.47 -14.92 -4.66
C LYS A 13 -3.99 -14.28 -3.38
N GLU A 14 -5.29 -14.41 -3.16
CA GLU A 14 -5.89 -14.16 -1.86
C GLU A 14 -5.30 -15.13 -0.83
N VAL A 15 -4.20 -14.73 -0.23
CA VAL A 15 -3.61 -15.42 0.92
C VAL A 15 -4.15 -14.75 2.17
N SER A 16 -4.86 -15.50 2.99
CA SER A 16 -5.32 -15.01 4.27
C SER A 16 -4.23 -15.22 5.32
N PHE A 17 -3.79 -14.15 5.94
CA PHE A 17 -2.85 -14.18 7.05
C PHE A 17 -3.55 -13.80 8.35
N VAL A 18 -3.52 -14.71 9.33
CA VAL A 18 -4.10 -14.48 10.66
C VAL A 18 -3.00 -14.25 11.67
N TYR A 19 -2.90 -13.02 12.18
CA TYR A 19 -1.93 -12.67 13.20
C TYR A 19 -2.54 -12.75 14.60
N ARG A 20 -1.90 -13.53 15.49
CA ARG A 20 -2.27 -13.72 16.89
C ARG A 20 -1.09 -13.47 17.86
N GLY A 21 -0.06 -12.76 17.39
CA GLY A 21 1.07 -12.41 18.23
C GLY A 21 0.68 -11.44 19.35
N ASN A 22 1.48 -11.36 20.39
CA ASN A 22 1.27 -10.53 21.58
C ASN A 22 2.32 -9.40 21.70
N GLY A 23 2.73 -8.81 20.60
CA GLY A 23 3.78 -7.80 20.59
C GLY A 23 3.61 -6.71 19.54
N GLU A 24 4.50 -5.75 19.57
CA GLU A 24 4.58 -4.61 18.64
C GLU A 24 5.08 -5.05 17.25
N GLY A 25 4.41 -6.03 16.65
CA GLY A 25 4.75 -6.52 15.32
C GLY A 25 4.31 -5.55 14.22
N ALA A 26 5.10 -5.46 13.17
CA ALA A 26 4.70 -4.85 11.91
C ALA A 26 4.35 -5.94 10.90
N ILE A 27 3.18 -5.85 10.29
CA ILE A 27 2.70 -6.79 9.29
C ILE A 27 2.52 -6.06 7.97
N GLY A 28 3.15 -6.54 6.93
CA GLY A 28 2.91 -6.10 5.55
C GLY A 28 2.52 -7.26 4.67
N GLY A 29 1.71 -7.00 3.67
CA GLY A 29 1.32 -8.03 2.72
C GLY A 29 2.51 -8.62 1.95
N LEU A 30 3.57 -7.87 1.76
CA LEU A 30 4.81 -8.32 1.14
C LEU A 30 6.01 -8.23 2.08
N VAL A 31 6.14 -7.13 2.82
CA VAL A 31 7.29 -6.85 3.68
C VAL A 31 6.82 -6.46 5.07
N GLY A 32 7.27 -7.16 6.11
CA GLY A 32 6.96 -6.81 7.51
C GLY A 32 7.59 -5.46 7.90
N TRP A 33 8.90 -5.30 7.70
CA TRP A 33 9.62 -4.08 8.01
C TRP A 33 10.70 -3.77 6.96
N ASN A 34 10.61 -2.59 6.36
CA ASN A 34 11.61 -2.07 5.42
C ASN A 34 12.45 -0.97 6.10
N VAL A 35 13.65 -1.32 6.50
CA VAL A 35 14.62 -0.37 7.08
C VAL A 35 15.60 0.07 6.00
N GLN A 36 15.39 1.24 5.42
CA GLN A 36 16.26 1.84 4.39
C GLN A 36 16.43 1.04 3.08
N GLY A 37 15.65 -0.03 2.88
CA GLY A 37 15.60 -0.76 1.62
C GLY A 37 14.77 -0.03 0.58
N THR A 38 14.93 -0.40 -0.69
CA THR A 38 14.11 0.10 -1.80
C THR A 38 13.10 -0.95 -2.24
N ILE A 39 11.85 -0.58 -2.40
CA ILE A 39 10.78 -1.42 -2.93
C ILE A 39 10.26 -0.79 -4.22
N THR A 40 10.33 -1.51 -5.33
CA THR A 40 9.94 -0.98 -6.64
C THR A 40 9.18 -2.02 -7.45
N GLY A 41 8.09 -1.62 -8.09
CA GLY A 41 7.31 -2.49 -8.97
C GLY A 41 6.64 -3.66 -8.24
N CYS A 42 6.25 -3.47 -6.98
CA CYS A 42 5.74 -4.53 -6.14
C CYS A 42 4.25 -4.33 -5.82
N TYR A 43 3.55 -5.43 -5.58
CA TYR A 43 2.18 -5.34 -5.12
C TYR A 43 1.76 -6.48 -4.19
N SER A 44 0.65 -6.26 -3.48
CA SER A 44 0.04 -7.26 -2.60
C SER A 44 -1.49 -7.22 -2.71
N LEU A 45 -2.08 -8.41 -2.86
CA LEU A 45 -3.53 -8.65 -2.80
C LEU A 45 -3.93 -9.41 -1.53
N MET A 46 -3.08 -9.39 -0.50
CA MET A 46 -3.23 -10.21 0.69
C MET A 46 -4.37 -9.73 1.59
N THR A 47 -5.13 -10.67 2.14
CA THR A 47 -6.04 -10.44 3.27
C THR A 47 -5.30 -10.62 4.59
N ILE A 48 -5.28 -9.58 5.42
CA ILE A 48 -4.64 -9.58 6.75
C ILE A 48 -5.72 -9.46 7.82
N THR A 49 -5.82 -10.45 8.71
CA THR A 49 -6.66 -10.36 9.91
C THR A 49 -5.81 -10.37 11.17
N ALA A 50 -5.82 -9.27 11.91
CA ALA A 50 -5.05 -9.12 13.14
C ALA A 50 -5.98 -9.13 14.37
N PHE A 51 -5.79 -10.12 15.26
CA PHE A 51 -6.58 -10.29 16.49
C PHE A 51 -5.97 -9.62 17.72
N THR A 52 -4.73 -9.15 17.61
CA THR A 52 -4.01 -8.45 18.69
C THR A 52 -3.57 -7.09 18.21
N ALA A 53 -3.07 -6.25 19.11
CA ALA A 53 -2.53 -4.94 18.75
C ALA A 53 -1.49 -5.07 17.64
N VAL A 54 -1.68 -4.32 16.56
CA VAL A 54 -0.85 -4.47 15.37
C VAL A 54 -0.63 -3.13 14.65
N ASN A 55 0.54 -3.05 14.02
CA ASN A 55 0.81 -2.09 12.98
C ASN A 55 0.81 -2.82 11.63
N ALA A 56 -0.11 -2.47 10.74
CA ALA A 56 -0.24 -3.17 9.47
C ALA A 56 -0.25 -2.20 8.28
N GLY A 57 0.36 -2.63 7.17
CA GLY A 57 0.27 -1.99 5.87
C GLY A 57 -0.10 -3.01 4.81
N GLY A 58 -0.88 -2.63 3.83
CA GLY A 58 -1.30 -3.55 2.76
C GLY A 58 -0.12 -4.14 1.99
N LEU A 59 0.94 -3.36 1.82
CA LEU A 59 2.19 -3.81 1.21
C LEU A 59 3.31 -3.93 2.24
N VAL A 60 3.54 -2.89 3.06
CA VAL A 60 4.66 -2.82 4.01
C VAL A 60 4.15 -2.48 5.40
N GLY A 61 4.45 -3.31 6.38
CA GLY A 61 4.03 -3.12 7.78
C GLY A 61 4.70 -1.94 8.45
N GLY A 62 6.02 -1.80 8.35
CA GLY A 62 6.78 -0.63 8.78
C GLY A 62 7.72 -0.21 7.66
N ASN A 63 7.75 1.08 7.31
CA ASN A 63 8.55 1.54 6.19
C ASN A 63 9.37 2.78 6.55
N GLU A 64 10.66 2.73 6.27
CA GLU A 64 11.61 3.84 6.42
C GLU A 64 12.34 4.18 5.10
N GLY A 65 12.18 3.31 4.10
CA GLY A 65 12.81 3.44 2.79
C GLY A 65 11.85 3.92 1.68
N PRO A 66 12.36 4.12 0.46
CA PRO A 66 11.54 4.46 -0.68
C PRO A 66 10.70 3.28 -1.18
N VAL A 67 9.44 3.57 -1.54
CA VAL A 67 8.52 2.67 -2.24
C VAL A 67 8.06 3.36 -3.52
N THR A 68 8.30 2.75 -4.66
CA THR A 68 8.03 3.34 -5.98
C THR A 68 7.22 2.37 -6.85
N ALA A 69 6.30 2.88 -7.66
CA ALA A 69 5.54 2.08 -8.62
C ALA A 69 4.91 0.82 -7.98
N SER A 70 4.27 0.96 -6.83
CA SER A 70 3.82 -0.19 -6.05
C SER A 70 2.39 0.01 -5.54
N PHE A 71 1.67 -1.08 -5.28
CA PHE A 71 0.31 -0.96 -4.81
C PHE A 71 -0.12 -2.07 -3.84
N ALA A 72 -1.24 -1.83 -3.15
CA ALA A 72 -1.93 -2.82 -2.35
C ALA A 72 -3.44 -2.79 -2.68
N ALA A 73 -4.03 -3.97 -2.82
CA ALA A 73 -5.45 -4.13 -3.18
C ALA A 73 -6.10 -5.33 -2.44
N GLY A 74 -5.67 -5.59 -1.23
CA GLY A 74 -6.21 -6.65 -0.38
C GLY A 74 -7.24 -6.15 0.64
N GLU A 75 -7.36 -6.87 1.73
CA GLU A 75 -8.20 -6.50 2.87
C GLU A 75 -7.37 -6.48 4.15
N ILE A 76 -7.58 -5.49 5.01
CA ILE A 76 -6.98 -5.45 6.34
C ILE A 76 -8.07 -5.29 7.39
N VAL A 77 -8.17 -6.29 8.27
CA VAL A 77 -9.13 -6.32 9.38
C VAL A 77 -8.39 -6.32 10.70
N ALA A 78 -8.46 -5.22 11.45
CA ALA A 78 -7.86 -5.13 12.79
C ALA A 78 -8.94 -5.32 13.87
N LYS A 79 -8.85 -6.43 14.63
CA LYS A 79 -9.80 -6.80 15.69
C LYS A 79 -9.42 -6.23 17.06
N ALA A 80 -8.26 -5.60 17.19
CA ALA A 80 -7.77 -4.96 18.42
C ALA A 80 -7.24 -3.55 18.10
N SER A 81 -6.60 -2.90 19.07
CA SER A 81 -5.95 -1.60 18.85
C SER A 81 -4.81 -1.67 17.85
N GLY A 82 -4.49 -0.57 17.18
CA GLY A 82 -3.37 -0.53 16.26
C GLY A 82 -3.48 0.59 15.23
N ASN A 83 -2.57 0.54 14.26
CA ASN A 83 -2.53 1.48 13.16
C ASN A 83 -2.49 0.69 11.85
N ILE A 84 -3.41 0.95 10.95
CA ILE A 84 -3.44 0.32 9.63
C ILE A 84 -3.39 1.37 8.53
N GLY A 85 -2.45 1.18 7.61
CA GLY A 85 -2.33 1.96 6.38
C GLY A 85 -2.64 1.10 5.17
N GLY A 86 -3.38 1.63 4.21
CA GLY A 86 -3.78 0.87 3.03
C GLY A 86 -2.59 0.37 2.21
N LEU A 87 -1.50 1.11 2.17
CA LEU A 87 -0.26 0.71 1.51
C LEU A 87 0.84 0.41 2.52
N VAL A 88 1.19 1.39 3.34
CA VAL A 88 2.25 1.27 4.36
C VAL A 88 1.73 1.74 5.72
N LYS A 89 2.30 1.24 6.81
CA LYS A 89 1.91 1.74 8.15
C LYS A 89 2.49 3.11 8.42
N ASN A 90 3.76 3.35 8.16
CA ASN A 90 4.41 4.63 8.43
C ASN A 90 5.71 4.82 7.64
N GLY A 91 6.14 6.07 7.56
CA GLY A 91 7.48 6.48 7.16
C GLY A 91 7.80 6.35 5.67
N GLY A 92 8.99 6.80 5.34
CA GLY A 92 9.59 6.69 4.01
C GLY A 92 9.05 7.66 2.96
N THR A 93 9.45 7.41 1.73
CA THR A 93 9.02 8.15 0.54
C THR A 93 8.21 7.23 -0.37
N LEU A 94 7.05 7.69 -0.79
CA LEU A 94 6.16 6.97 -1.69
C LEU A 94 6.08 7.73 -3.03
N THR A 95 6.28 7.06 -4.16
CA THR A 95 6.22 7.69 -5.48
C THR A 95 5.40 6.84 -6.45
N GLY A 96 4.34 7.43 -7.02
CA GLY A 96 3.46 6.76 -7.98
C GLY A 96 2.89 5.46 -7.43
N CYS A 97 2.37 5.49 -6.21
CA CYS A 97 1.82 4.32 -5.53
C CYS A 97 0.31 4.46 -5.33
N TYR A 98 -0.39 3.34 -5.21
CA TYR A 98 -1.80 3.42 -4.84
C TYR A 98 -2.24 2.31 -3.86
N SER A 99 -3.39 2.53 -3.23
CA SER A 99 -4.08 1.51 -2.43
C SER A 99 -5.57 1.49 -2.75
N THR A 100 -6.06 0.31 -3.09
CA THR A 100 -7.50 0.00 -3.16
C THR A 100 -7.90 -1.00 -2.06
N SER A 101 -7.07 -1.15 -1.04
CA SER A 101 -7.31 -2.09 0.06
C SER A 101 -8.58 -1.73 0.83
N VAL A 102 -9.37 -2.75 1.15
CA VAL A 102 -10.50 -2.62 2.06
C VAL A 102 -9.97 -2.63 3.50
N LEU A 103 -10.30 -1.57 4.25
CA LEU A 103 -9.76 -1.36 5.59
C LEU A 103 -10.88 -1.35 6.62
N SER A 104 -10.77 -2.17 7.65
CA SER A 104 -11.72 -2.19 8.74
C SER A 104 -11.06 -2.44 10.10
N GLY A 105 -11.67 -1.91 11.16
CA GLY A 105 -11.11 -2.07 12.49
C GLY A 105 -12.09 -1.68 13.58
N THR A 106 -11.73 -1.98 14.83
CA THR A 106 -12.45 -1.53 16.02
C THR A 106 -12.27 -0.03 16.23
N ALA A 107 -13.04 0.58 17.13
CA ALA A 107 -12.94 2.02 17.44
C ALA A 107 -11.55 2.46 17.96
N SER A 108 -10.72 1.52 18.40
CA SER A 108 -9.36 1.79 18.88
C SER A 108 -8.28 1.68 17.79
N VAL A 109 -8.69 1.52 16.53
CA VAL A 109 -7.77 1.40 15.39
C VAL A 109 -7.70 2.73 14.65
N THR A 110 -6.48 3.22 14.42
CA THR A 110 -6.26 4.33 13.50
C THR A 110 -6.14 3.77 12.08
N ILE A 111 -7.02 4.20 11.20
CA ILE A 111 -7.10 3.72 9.81
C ILE A 111 -6.79 4.86 8.86
N CYS A 112 -5.86 4.66 7.94
CA CYS A 112 -5.48 5.63 6.91
C CYS A 112 -5.39 4.97 5.52
N GLY A 113 -5.85 5.68 4.50
CA GLY A 113 -5.91 5.16 3.13
C GLY A 113 -4.54 4.76 2.56
N ILE A 114 -3.50 5.51 2.85
CA ILE A 114 -2.12 5.21 2.41
C ILE A 114 -1.23 4.87 3.59
N SER A 115 -1.11 5.77 4.57
CA SER A 115 -0.19 5.62 5.71
C SER A 115 -0.73 6.30 6.95
N THR A 116 -0.47 5.73 8.12
CA THR A 116 -0.81 6.34 9.42
C THR A 116 0.27 7.26 9.96
N GLY A 117 1.47 7.20 9.42
CA GLY A 117 2.62 8.01 9.86
C GLY A 117 3.02 9.08 8.87
N SER A 118 4.06 9.83 9.23
CA SER A 118 4.64 10.83 8.35
C SER A 118 5.32 10.16 7.16
N VAL A 119 4.81 10.40 5.96
CA VAL A 119 5.41 9.97 4.70
C VAL A 119 5.54 11.18 3.77
N THR A 120 6.52 11.14 2.90
CA THR A 120 6.57 12.02 1.73
C THR A 120 5.98 11.25 0.56
N ALA A 121 4.85 11.71 0.03
CA ALA A 121 4.16 11.05 -1.06
C ALA A 121 4.10 11.95 -2.30
N ASN A 122 4.41 11.39 -3.46
CA ASN A 122 4.34 12.04 -4.76
C ASN A 122 3.49 11.19 -5.70
N GLU A 123 2.40 11.76 -6.24
CA GLU A 123 1.44 11.08 -7.12
C GLU A 123 0.97 9.73 -6.55
N CYS A 124 0.54 9.75 -5.29
CA CYS A 124 0.02 8.59 -4.59
C CYS A 124 -1.48 8.74 -4.33
N TYR A 125 -2.22 7.66 -4.52
CA TYR A 125 -3.67 7.67 -4.47
C TYR A 125 -4.24 6.52 -3.64
N PHE A 126 -5.44 6.71 -3.09
CA PHE A 126 -6.15 5.61 -2.43
C PHE A 126 -7.65 5.67 -2.68
N MET A 127 -8.25 4.50 -2.69
CA MET A 127 -9.68 4.29 -2.81
C MET A 127 -10.13 3.39 -1.65
N SER A 128 -10.70 3.99 -0.62
CA SER A 128 -11.19 3.24 0.56
C SER A 128 -12.47 3.88 1.05
N ASP A 129 -13.56 3.12 1.02
CA ASP A 129 -14.84 3.57 1.54
C ASP A 129 -14.80 3.72 3.05
N GLY A 130 -15.36 4.81 3.55
CA GLY A 130 -15.47 5.07 4.99
C GLY A 130 -14.18 5.46 5.69
N VAL A 131 -13.07 5.53 4.99
CA VAL A 131 -11.78 5.94 5.58
C VAL A 131 -11.47 7.38 5.20
N SER A 132 -11.40 8.24 6.19
CA SER A 132 -10.73 9.53 6.06
C SER A 132 -9.22 9.31 6.16
N ASN A 133 -8.42 10.19 5.58
CA ASN A 133 -6.99 10.20 5.85
C ASN A 133 -6.74 11.23 6.97
N PRO A 134 -6.93 10.86 8.25
CA PRO A 134 -7.06 11.81 9.33
C PRO A 134 -5.76 12.33 9.87
N GLY A 135 -4.65 12.08 9.32
CA GLY A 135 -3.54 12.50 10.14
C GLY A 135 -2.17 12.36 9.57
N GLY A 136 -1.99 12.57 8.37
CA GLY A 136 -0.65 12.76 7.87
C GLY A 136 -0.64 14.00 6.99
N ASN A 137 0.34 14.84 7.13
CA ASN A 137 0.72 15.74 6.06
C ASN A 137 1.08 14.89 4.83
N LEU A 138 0.06 14.46 4.09
CA LEU A 138 0.22 13.82 2.78
C LEU A 138 -0.16 14.85 1.73
N PRO A 139 0.69 15.84 1.44
CA PRO A 139 0.34 16.93 0.54
C PRO A 139 0.07 16.45 -0.90
N THR A 140 0.44 15.22 -1.21
CA THR A 140 0.37 14.65 -2.55
C THR A 140 -0.31 13.28 -2.62
N SER A 141 -0.91 12.77 -1.53
CA SER A 141 -1.77 11.59 -1.60
C SER A 141 -3.24 12.01 -1.63
N THR A 142 -3.94 11.61 -2.68
CA THR A 142 -5.32 12.02 -2.91
C THR A 142 -6.26 10.84 -2.82
N LYS A 143 -7.36 10.99 -2.05
CA LYS A 143 -8.46 10.06 -2.10
C LYS A 143 -9.17 10.20 -3.45
N VAL A 144 -9.39 9.08 -4.14
CA VAL A 144 -10.21 9.00 -5.34
C VAL A 144 -11.53 8.30 -5.04
N SER A 145 -12.59 8.64 -5.79
CA SER A 145 -13.95 8.16 -5.52
C SER A 145 -14.14 6.70 -5.89
N ASP A 146 -13.51 6.26 -6.96
CA ASP A 146 -13.74 4.98 -7.59
C ASP A 146 -12.58 4.59 -8.52
N ALA A 147 -12.73 3.43 -9.15
CA ALA A 147 -11.75 2.90 -10.08
C ALA A 147 -11.53 3.79 -11.32
N ALA A 148 -12.57 4.41 -11.85
CA ALA A 148 -12.45 5.29 -13.01
C ALA A 148 -11.61 6.53 -12.66
N ALA A 149 -11.86 7.14 -11.49
CA ALA A 149 -11.08 8.27 -11.01
C ALA A 149 -9.61 7.88 -10.73
N LEU A 150 -9.33 6.62 -10.38
CA LEU A 150 -7.94 6.13 -10.23
C LEU A 150 -7.29 5.92 -11.61
N ILE A 151 -8.03 5.42 -12.60
CA ILE A 151 -7.55 5.26 -13.99
C ILE A 151 -7.14 6.63 -14.57
N ASP A 152 -7.89 7.69 -14.30
CA ASP A 152 -7.55 9.05 -14.72
C ASP A 152 -6.20 9.55 -14.16
N LYS A 153 -5.66 8.90 -13.12
CA LYS A 153 -4.36 9.22 -12.51
C LYS A 153 -3.18 8.48 -13.13
N ILE A 154 -3.42 7.54 -14.04
CA ILE A 154 -2.36 6.73 -14.66
C ILE A 154 -1.27 7.62 -15.28
N ALA A 155 -1.66 8.68 -15.99
CA ALA A 155 -0.69 9.54 -16.65
C ALA A 155 0.25 10.25 -15.66
N SER A 156 -0.27 10.81 -14.58
CA SER A 156 0.54 11.48 -13.56
C SER A 156 1.37 10.50 -12.73
N MET A 157 0.81 9.34 -12.39
CA MET A 157 1.60 8.28 -11.74
C MET A 157 2.76 7.84 -12.63
N ASN A 158 2.52 7.59 -13.92
CA ASN A 158 3.57 7.19 -14.86
C ASN A 158 4.64 8.26 -15.05
N GLN A 159 4.26 9.52 -15.03
CA GLN A 159 5.23 10.63 -15.05
C GLN A 159 6.10 10.62 -13.80
N ALA A 160 5.51 10.41 -12.62
CA ALA A 160 6.23 10.38 -11.35
C ALA A 160 7.21 9.20 -11.24
N ILE A 161 6.88 8.05 -11.83
CA ILE A 161 7.72 6.83 -11.79
C ILE A 161 8.60 6.66 -13.04
N ALA A 162 8.71 7.69 -13.89
CA ALA A 162 9.57 7.64 -15.07
C ALA A 162 11.00 7.22 -14.71
N GLY A 163 11.53 6.23 -15.42
CA GLY A 163 12.85 5.64 -15.14
C GLY A 163 12.87 4.54 -14.09
N SER A 164 11.74 4.18 -13.48
CA SER A 164 11.67 3.05 -12.54
C SER A 164 11.72 1.68 -13.23
N GLY A 165 11.52 1.61 -14.54
CA GLY A 165 11.34 0.37 -15.30
C GLY A 165 9.92 -0.18 -15.23
N TYR A 166 8.96 0.56 -14.65
CA TYR A 166 7.56 0.15 -14.51
C TYR A 166 6.62 1.22 -15.05
N LYS A 167 5.42 0.82 -15.40
CA LYS A 167 4.31 1.71 -15.74
C LYS A 167 2.97 1.11 -15.35
N TYR A 168 2.01 1.96 -15.10
CA TYR A 168 0.61 1.59 -14.95
C TYR A 168 -0.10 1.67 -16.29
N VAL A 169 -1.00 0.73 -16.52
CA VAL A 169 -1.91 0.71 -17.66
C VAL A 169 -3.33 0.45 -17.16
N GLU A 170 -4.31 0.83 -17.96
CA GLU A 170 -5.70 0.50 -17.66
C GLU A 170 -5.89 -1.02 -17.65
N ASN A 171 -6.53 -1.53 -16.59
CA ASN A 171 -6.87 -2.94 -16.52
C ASN A 171 -8.21 -3.17 -17.20
N THR A 172 -8.19 -3.73 -18.40
CA THR A 172 -9.38 -4.12 -19.16
C THR A 172 -9.81 -5.57 -18.90
N GLY A 173 -9.11 -6.27 -18.01
CA GLY A 173 -9.41 -7.64 -17.63
C GLY A 173 -10.49 -7.76 -16.56
N THR A 174 -10.75 -8.99 -16.15
CA THR A 174 -11.75 -9.32 -15.12
C THR A 174 -11.24 -9.16 -13.68
N ASP A 175 -9.95 -8.91 -13.49
CA ASP A 175 -9.33 -8.72 -12.18
C ASP A 175 -9.50 -7.27 -11.69
N SER A 176 -10.64 -7.01 -11.06
CA SER A 176 -10.97 -5.68 -10.52
C SER A 176 -10.10 -5.26 -9.32
N ALA A 177 -9.34 -6.17 -8.72
CA ALA A 177 -8.44 -5.84 -7.61
C ALA A 177 -7.20 -5.07 -8.10
N ARG A 178 -6.85 -5.19 -9.36
CA ARG A 178 -5.69 -4.52 -9.98
C ARG A 178 -6.15 -3.37 -10.88
N VAL A 179 -6.47 -2.25 -10.29
CA VAL A 179 -6.93 -1.07 -11.03
C VAL A 179 -6.15 0.15 -10.55
N PRO A 180 -5.23 0.68 -11.33
CA PRO A 180 -4.70 0.23 -12.62
C PRO A 180 -3.75 -0.98 -12.52
N LEU A 181 -3.50 -1.64 -13.64
CA LEU A 181 -2.52 -2.73 -13.71
C LEU A 181 -1.09 -2.18 -13.80
N LEU A 182 -0.22 -2.70 -12.96
CA LEU A 182 1.22 -2.40 -13.02
C LEU A 182 1.91 -3.41 -13.96
N ILE A 183 2.64 -2.91 -14.92
CA ILE A 183 3.44 -3.74 -15.81
C ILE A 183 4.89 -3.25 -15.84
N GLN A 184 5.82 -4.20 -16.05
CA GLN A 184 7.17 -3.89 -16.49
C GLN A 184 7.11 -3.72 -18.00
N PRO A 185 7.53 -2.60 -18.57
CA PRO A 185 7.65 -2.48 -20.01
C PRO A 185 8.60 -3.55 -20.54
N ASP A 186 8.26 -4.15 -21.65
CA ASP A 186 9.18 -5.06 -22.35
C ASP A 186 10.49 -4.31 -22.63
N GLU A 187 11.62 -4.99 -22.41
CA GLU A 187 12.95 -4.48 -22.70
C GLU A 187 13.15 -4.26 -24.21
#